data_8c01f48ba4708f313afb30a30c633c63
#
_entry.id   8c01f48ba4708f313afb30a30c633c63
#
_cell.length_a   1.000
_cell.length_b   1.000
_cell.length_c   1.000
_cell.angle_alpha   90.00
_cell.angle_beta   90.00
_cell.angle_gamma   90.00
#
_symmetry.space_group_name_H-M   'P 1'
#
loop_
_entity.id
_entity.type
_entity.pdbx_description
1 polymer ?
#
loop_
_entity_poly.entity_id
_entity_poly.type
_entity_poly.pdbx_seq_one_letter_code
_entity_poly.pdbx_strand_id
1 'polypeptide(L)'
;MSENDLFGAADAPESMTRPLAVRMRPRTLDEVIGQTQVLGQGSPLRRLANPASKGSLTAPSSVILFGPPGVGKTTLATIVAGQSGRVFEELSAVTSGVKDVRDVLTRAHERLVSRGQETVLFIDEVHRFSKSQQDALLPAVENRDVTFIGATTENPSFSIIKPLLSRSVVVKLESLEPDQLIELVQRALTDDRGLRGEVKATDEAIADIVRMAGGDARKSLTILEAAAGAVTGDEARKKGARRPIITPEILARRWLTSCS
;
A
#
# COMPACT_ATOMS: atom_id res chain seq x y z
N MET A 1 -23.95 -6.21 15.83
CA MET A 1 -22.58 -6.02 16.33
C MET A 1 -21.69 -6.06 15.09
N SER A 2 -21.27 -4.92 14.60
CA SER A 2 -20.54 -4.75 13.34
C SER A 2 -19.07 -4.59 13.65
N GLU A 3 -18.31 -5.66 13.48
CA GLU A 3 -16.86 -5.63 13.38
C GLU A 3 -16.53 -5.17 11.95
N ASN A 4 -16.06 -3.96 11.82
CA ASN A 4 -15.09 -3.50 10.81
C ASN A 4 -14.93 -1.99 10.87
N ASP A 5 -14.55 -1.49 12.04
CA ASP A 5 -14.05 -0.12 12.16
C ASP A 5 -12.51 -0.16 12.10
N LEU A 6 -11.98 -0.44 10.90
CA LEU A 6 -10.52 -0.44 10.64
C LEU A 6 -9.92 0.98 10.61
N PHE A 7 -10.76 2.01 10.69
CA PHE A 7 -10.35 3.42 10.63
C PHE A 7 -10.75 4.26 11.83
N GLY A 8 -11.46 3.68 12.82
CA GLY A 8 -11.82 4.35 14.08
C GLY A 8 -10.70 4.44 15.11
N ALA A 9 -9.50 3.96 14.79
CA ALA A 9 -8.36 3.96 15.71
C ALA A 9 -7.21 4.86 15.22
N ALA A 10 -7.53 6.13 14.88
CA ALA A 10 -6.50 7.11 14.53
C ALA A 10 -5.60 7.50 15.72
N ASP A 11 -5.95 7.12 16.97
CA ASP A 11 -5.25 7.52 18.20
C ASP A 11 -4.83 6.37 19.13
N ALA A 12 -5.01 5.10 18.75
CA ALA A 12 -4.38 4.02 19.50
C ALA A 12 -2.89 4.00 19.13
N PRO A 13 -1.95 3.96 20.12
CA PRO A 13 -0.53 3.81 19.81
C PRO A 13 -0.38 2.56 18.93
N GLU A 14 0.11 2.75 17.69
CA GLU A 14 0.30 1.66 16.74
C GLU A 14 1.11 0.57 17.47
N SER A 15 0.47 -0.55 17.73
CA SER A 15 1.09 -1.63 18.49
C SER A 15 2.39 -2.02 17.82
N MET A 16 3.50 -1.97 18.55
CA MET A 16 4.84 -2.40 18.10
C MET A 16 4.85 -3.88 17.66
N THR A 17 3.75 -4.59 17.88
CA THR A 17 3.53 -5.98 17.42
C THR A 17 3.16 -6.07 15.94
N ARG A 18 2.76 -4.96 15.28
CA ARG A 18 2.50 -4.97 13.84
C ARG A 18 3.82 -4.99 13.05
N PRO A 19 3.85 -5.68 11.90
CA PRO A 19 5.03 -5.69 11.04
C PRO A 19 5.52 -4.28 10.68
N LEU A 20 6.83 -4.08 10.65
CA LEU A 20 7.45 -2.79 10.33
C LEU A 20 6.94 -2.21 9.00
N ALA A 21 6.77 -3.05 7.98
CA ALA A 21 6.20 -2.64 6.69
C ALA A 21 4.75 -2.12 6.79
N VAL A 22 4.01 -2.49 7.81
CA VAL A 22 2.65 -1.97 8.08
C VAL A 22 2.72 -0.65 8.83
N ARG A 23 3.56 -0.58 9.86
CA ARG A 23 3.75 0.63 10.69
C ARG A 23 4.32 1.81 9.88
N MET A 24 5.23 1.52 8.96
CA MET A 24 5.88 2.52 8.10
C MET A 24 5.07 2.90 6.86
N ARG A 25 3.80 2.45 6.72
CA ARG A 25 2.96 2.90 5.61
C ARG A 25 2.78 4.41 5.64
N PRO A 26 2.99 5.11 4.50
CA PRO A 26 2.67 6.53 4.37
C PRO A 26 1.20 6.79 4.70
N ARG A 27 0.94 7.91 5.37
CA ARG A 27 -0.42 8.37 5.72
C ARG A 27 -0.95 9.41 4.74
N THR A 28 -0.05 10.07 4.03
CA THR A 28 -0.37 11.07 3.01
C THR A 28 0.40 10.81 1.72
N LEU A 29 -0.08 11.38 0.61
CA LEU A 29 0.63 11.28 -0.68
C LEU A 29 2.02 11.92 -0.63
N ASP A 30 2.23 12.92 0.25
CA ASP A 30 3.51 13.61 0.39
C ASP A 30 4.54 12.80 1.19
N GLU A 31 4.09 11.84 1.99
CA GLU A 31 4.99 10.89 2.68
C GLU A 31 5.49 9.76 1.78
N VAL A 32 4.87 9.58 0.60
CA VAL A 32 5.23 8.48 -0.32
C VAL A 32 6.60 8.74 -0.92
N ILE A 33 7.51 7.80 -0.71
CA ILE A 33 8.84 7.83 -1.32
C ILE A 33 8.74 7.31 -2.76
N GLY A 34 9.36 8.02 -3.69
CA GLY A 34 9.32 7.70 -5.11
C GLY A 34 8.00 8.08 -5.77
N GLN A 35 7.70 7.46 -6.91
CA GLN A 35 6.46 7.63 -7.67
C GLN A 35 6.17 9.09 -8.09
N THR A 36 7.18 9.95 -8.18
CA THR A 36 7.04 11.39 -8.44
C THR A 36 6.30 11.70 -9.73
N GLN A 37 6.45 10.85 -10.76
CA GLN A 37 5.80 10.98 -12.05
C GLN A 37 4.27 10.83 -11.97
N VAL A 38 3.75 10.08 -10.98
CA VAL A 38 2.31 9.83 -10.81
C VAL A 38 1.69 10.57 -9.63
N LEU A 39 2.52 11.19 -8.78
CA LEU A 39 2.09 11.96 -7.61
C LEU A 39 2.25 13.48 -7.78
N GLY A 40 2.64 13.96 -8.94
CA GLY A 40 2.75 15.38 -9.25
C GLY A 40 1.43 16.15 -9.12
N GLN A 41 1.51 17.49 -9.07
CA GLN A 41 0.32 18.33 -9.04
C GLN A 41 -0.58 18.04 -10.25
N GLY A 42 -1.90 17.96 -9.99
CA GLY A 42 -2.87 17.65 -11.05
C GLY A 42 -2.93 16.19 -11.49
N SER A 43 -2.13 15.29 -10.89
CA SER A 43 -2.19 13.86 -11.18
C SER A 43 -3.56 13.26 -10.81
N PRO A 44 -3.98 12.16 -11.46
CA PRO A 44 -5.23 11.48 -11.14
C PRO A 44 -5.38 11.14 -9.66
N LEU A 45 -4.31 10.63 -9.04
CA LEU A 45 -4.31 10.24 -7.63
C LEU A 45 -4.47 11.44 -6.69
N ARG A 46 -3.77 12.56 -6.95
CA ARG A 46 -3.94 13.78 -6.16
C ARG A 46 -5.33 14.38 -6.30
N ARG A 47 -5.92 14.34 -7.50
CA ARG A 47 -7.31 14.81 -7.69
C ARG A 47 -8.31 13.93 -6.94
N LEU A 48 -8.08 12.64 -6.86
CA LEU A 48 -8.92 11.73 -6.08
C LEU A 48 -8.78 11.93 -4.57
N ALA A 49 -7.57 12.20 -4.10
CA ALA A 49 -7.28 12.41 -2.68
C ALA A 49 -7.73 13.78 -2.16
N ASN A 50 -7.92 14.79 -3.04
CA ASN A 50 -8.28 16.14 -2.62
C ASN A 50 -9.77 16.25 -2.26
N PRO A 51 -10.14 16.59 -1.01
CA PRO A 51 -11.54 16.79 -0.61
C PRO A 51 -12.29 17.85 -1.41
N ALA A 52 -11.60 18.90 -1.91
CA ALA A 52 -12.17 19.91 -2.79
C ALA A 52 -12.65 19.34 -4.12
N SER A 53 -12.24 18.14 -4.46
CA SER A 53 -12.67 17.42 -5.67
C SER A 53 -14.03 16.71 -5.48
N LYS A 54 -14.66 16.77 -4.30
CA LYS A 54 -15.99 16.21 -4.09
C LYS A 54 -16.98 16.84 -5.07
N GLY A 55 -17.58 16.01 -5.92
CA GLY A 55 -18.47 16.47 -6.98
C GLY A 55 -17.76 17.14 -8.17
N SER A 56 -16.44 17.24 -8.20
CA SER A 56 -15.71 17.75 -9.35
C SER A 56 -15.80 16.76 -10.51
N LEU A 57 -16.36 17.20 -11.63
CA LEU A 57 -16.40 16.42 -12.87
C LEU A 57 -15.02 16.08 -13.44
N THR A 58 -13.96 16.66 -12.89
CA THR A 58 -12.58 16.48 -13.37
C THR A 58 -11.84 15.32 -12.71
N ALA A 59 -12.33 14.77 -11.59
CA ALA A 59 -11.72 13.60 -10.96
C ALA A 59 -12.15 12.31 -11.70
N PRO A 60 -11.23 11.39 -12.00
CA PRO A 60 -11.59 10.11 -12.59
C PRO A 60 -12.43 9.28 -11.62
N SER A 61 -13.42 8.53 -12.12
CA SER A 61 -14.20 7.59 -11.31
C SER A 61 -13.53 6.22 -11.19
N SER A 62 -12.52 5.95 -12.01
CA SER A 62 -11.85 4.66 -12.07
C SER A 62 -10.37 4.82 -12.37
N VAL A 63 -9.53 4.17 -11.58
CA VAL A 63 -8.07 4.12 -11.73
C VAL A 63 -7.60 2.67 -11.64
N ILE A 64 -6.68 2.31 -12.51
CA ILE A 64 -5.98 1.02 -12.44
C ILE A 64 -4.51 1.29 -12.13
N LEU A 65 -4.06 0.83 -10.95
CA LEU A 65 -2.68 0.89 -10.51
C LEU A 65 -1.95 -0.36 -11.02
N PHE A 66 -1.02 -0.17 -11.92
CA PHE A 66 -0.23 -1.24 -12.52
C PHE A 66 1.24 -1.12 -12.13
N GLY A 67 1.86 -2.19 -11.71
CA GLY A 67 3.29 -2.21 -11.38
C GLY A 67 3.72 -3.41 -10.54
N PRO A 68 5.03 -3.57 -10.30
CA PRO A 68 5.60 -4.69 -9.55
C PRO A 68 5.00 -4.82 -8.13
N PRO A 69 5.20 -5.95 -7.44
CA PRO A 69 4.84 -6.05 -6.02
C PRO A 69 5.67 -5.07 -5.18
N GLY A 70 5.13 -4.67 -4.02
CA GLY A 70 5.84 -3.84 -3.05
C GLY A 70 5.98 -2.35 -3.39
N VAL A 71 5.50 -1.86 -4.55
CA VAL A 71 5.61 -0.45 -4.98
C VAL A 71 4.54 0.48 -4.37
N GLY A 72 3.66 -0.03 -3.51
CA GLY A 72 2.70 0.78 -2.76
C GLY A 72 1.30 0.90 -3.34
N LYS A 73 0.85 0.01 -4.25
CA LYS A 73 -0.50 0.05 -4.87
C LYS A 73 -1.62 0.14 -3.81
N THR A 74 -1.68 -0.80 -2.88
CA THR A 74 -2.66 -0.82 -1.79
C THR A 74 -2.54 0.42 -0.89
N THR A 75 -1.30 0.83 -0.58
CA THR A 75 -1.03 2.02 0.22
C THR A 75 -1.58 3.29 -0.43
N LEU A 76 -1.37 3.48 -1.73
CA LEU A 76 -1.90 4.63 -2.46
C LEU A 76 -3.43 4.66 -2.45
N ALA A 77 -4.09 3.51 -2.64
CA ALA A 77 -5.54 3.42 -2.58
C ALA A 77 -6.09 3.81 -1.18
N THR A 78 -5.45 3.31 -0.12
CA THR A 78 -5.80 3.64 1.27
C THR A 78 -5.61 5.14 1.58
N ILE A 79 -4.51 5.74 1.12
CA ILE A 79 -4.25 7.18 1.29
C ILE A 79 -5.32 8.00 0.58
N VAL A 80 -5.65 7.65 -0.68
CA VAL A 80 -6.69 8.34 -1.46
C VAL A 80 -8.02 8.32 -0.72
N ALA A 81 -8.44 7.18 -0.19
CA ALA A 81 -9.67 7.07 0.58
C ALA A 81 -9.63 7.92 1.85
N GLY A 82 -8.55 7.81 2.65
CA GLY A 82 -8.38 8.54 3.89
C GLY A 82 -8.35 10.05 3.70
N GLN A 83 -7.54 10.55 2.77
CA GLN A 83 -7.44 12.00 2.51
C GLN A 83 -8.72 12.59 1.90
N SER A 84 -9.47 11.81 1.11
CA SER A 84 -10.74 12.25 0.52
C SER A 84 -11.93 12.15 1.48
N GLY A 85 -11.78 11.50 2.64
CA GLY A 85 -12.87 11.22 3.58
C GLY A 85 -13.91 10.24 3.05
N ARG A 86 -13.55 9.42 2.07
CA ARG A 86 -14.39 8.35 1.52
C ARG A 86 -14.26 7.09 2.35
N VAL A 87 -15.32 6.28 2.38
CA VAL A 87 -15.27 4.94 2.96
C VAL A 87 -14.37 4.05 2.10
N PHE A 88 -13.47 3.31 2.72
CA PHE A 88 -12.61 2.34 2.03
C PHE A 88 -13.22 0.95 2.13
N GLU A 89 -13.54 0.35 1.01
CA GLU A 89 -13.97 -1.05 0.89
C GLU A 89 -12.94 -1.81 0.07
N GLU A 90 -12.42 -2.90 0.61
CA GLU A 90 -11.41 -3.72 -0.04
C GLU A 90 -11.98 -5.09 -0.40
N LEU A 91 -11.76 -5.52 -1.62
CA LEU A 91 -12.02 -6.88 -2.09
C LEU A 91 -10.73 -7.54 -2.58
N SER A 92 -10.53 -8.77 -2.18
CA SER A 92 -9.46 -9.61 -2.71
C SER A 92 -9.99 -10.43 -3.88
N ALA A 93 -9.37 -10.30 -5.04
CA ALA A 93 -9.75 -11.09 -6.21
C ALA A 93 -9.54 -12.61 -6.03
N VAL A 94 -8.79 -13.01 -5.01
CA VAL A 94 -8.54 -14.44 -4.72
C VAL A 94 -9.71 -15.08 -3.97
N THR A 95 -10.38 -14.31 -3.08
CA THR A 95 -11.40 -14.85 -2.16
C THR A 95 -12.82 -14.40 -2.47
N SER A 96 -12.99 -13.31 -3.25
CA SER A 96 -14.31 -12.70 -3.49
C SER A 96 -14.99 -13.26 -4.74
N GLY A 97 -16.26 -13.61 -4.63
CA GLY A 97 -17.12 -14.01 -5.75
C GLY A 97 -17.92 -12.83 -6.36
N VAL A 98 -18.68 -13.10 -7.42
CA VAL A 98 -19.59 -12.10 -8.04
C VAL A 98 -20.60 -11.56 -7.02
N LYS A 99 -21.06 -12.40 -6.09
CA LYS A 99 -22.00 -12.00 -5.04
C LYS A 99 -21.36 -10.96 -4.13
N ASP A 100 -20.14 -11.19 -3.67
CA ASP A 100 -19.43 -10.26 -2.77
C ASP A 100 -19.23 -8.89 -3.43
N VAL A 101 -18.90 -8.88 -4.73
CA VAL A 101 -18.82 -7.64 -5.52
C VAL A 101 -20.15 -6.89 -5.49
N ARG A 102 -21.26 -7.58 -5.79
CA ARG A 102 -22.59 -6.95 -5.80
C ARG A 102 -23.01 -6.44 -4.44
N ASP A 103 -22.74 -7.19 -3.37
CA ASP A 103 -23.08 -6.81 -2.00
C ASP A 103 -22.34 -5.54 -1.57
N VAL A 104 -21.06 -5.41 -1.93
CA VAL A 104 -20.29 -4.19 -1.67
C VAL A 104 -20.83 -3.00 -2.47
N LEU A 105 -21.13 -3.19 -3.76
CA LEU A 105 -21.68 -2.13 -4.60
C LEU A 105 -23.05 -1.66 -4.11
N THR A 106 -23.91 -2.57 -3.67
CA THR A 106 -25.22 -2.24 -3.08
C THR A 106 -25.05 -1.39 -1.82
N ARG A 107 -24.17 -1.80 -0.90
CA ARG A 107 -23.89 -1.01 0.31
C ARG A 107 -23.30 0.37 -0.01
N ALA A 108 -22.42 0.46 -1.02
CA ALA A 108 -21.86 1.73 -1.45
C ALA A 108 -22.93 2.68 -2.01
N HIS A 109 -23.84 2.17 -2.86
CA HIS A 109 -24.96 2.92 -3.40
C HIS A 109 -25.90 3.40 -2.28
N GLU A 110 -26.29 2.52 -1.37
CA GLU A 110 -27.15 2.87 -0.22
C GLU A 110 -26.50 3.97 0.66
N ARG A 111 -25.21 3.90 0.93
CA ARG A 111 -24.48 4.95 1.66
C ARG A 111 -24.48 6.28 0.92
N LEU A 112 -24.25 6.23 -0.40
CA LEU A 112 -24.26 7.43 -1.23
C LEU A 112 -25.63 8.11 -1.22
N VAL A 113 -26.71 7.33 -1.44
CA VAL A 113 -28.08 7.87 -1.49
C VAL A 113 -28.57 8.34 -0.12
N SER A 114 -28.30 7.55 0.94
CA SER A 114 -28.84 7.86 2.28
C SER A 114 -28.05 8.91 3.05
N ARG A 115 -26.74 9.01 2.83
CA ARG A 115 -25.84 9.85 3.64
C ARG A 115 -24.94 10.78 2.82
N GLY A 116 -25.00 10.72 1.48
CA GLY A 116 -24.05 11.43 0.62
C GLY A 116 -22.60 10.99 0.80
N GLN A 117 -22.36 9.80 1.37
CA GLN A 117 -21.03 9.32 1.70
C GLN A 117 -20.49 8.45 0.56
N GLU A 118 -19.46 8.95 -0.12
CA GLU A 118 -18.80 8.26 -1.21
C GLU A 118 -17.94 7.10 -0.72
N THR A 119 -17.74 6.10 -1.60
CA THR A 119 -16.92 4.91 -1.33
C THR A 119 -15.79 4.79 -2.33
N VAL A 120 -14.58 4.50 -1.84
CA VAL A 120 -13.47 3.96 -2.65
C VAL A 120 -13.55 2.45 -2.57
N LEU A 121 -13.82 1.82 -3.70
CA LEU A 121 -13.74 0.37 -3.85
C LEU A 121 -12.36 0.00 -4.39
N PHE A 122 -11.56 -0.65 -3.56
CA PHE A 122 -10.25 -1.16 -3.91
C PHE A 122 -10.32 -2.66 -4.20
N ILE A 123 -9.77 -3.09 -5.34
CA ILE A 123 -9.66 -4.50 -5.69
C ILE A 123 -8.19 -4.82 -5.95
N ASP A 124 -7.61 -5.61 -5.04
CA ASP A 124 -6.24 -6.09 -5.21
C ASP A 124 -6.20 -7.29 -6.17
N GLU A 125 -5.14 -7.35 -6.99
CA GLU A 125 -4.94 -8.37 -8.00
C GLU A 125 -6.14 -8.54 -8.95
N VAL A 126 -6.71 -7.41 -9.40
CA VAL A 126 -7.94 -7.37 -10.22
C VAL A 126 -7.87 -8.23 -11.49
N HIS A 127 -6.67 -8.53 -11.98
CA HIS A 127 -6.45 -9.45 -13.12
C HIS A 127 -6.93 -10.90 -12.84
N ARG A 128 -7.09 -11.26 -11.56
CA ARG A 128 -7.64 -12.57 -11.16
C ARG A 128 -9.17 -12.63 -11.17
N PHE A 129 -9.83 -11.50 -11.33
CA PHE A 129 -11.28 -11.47 -11.51
C PHE A 129 -11.66 -12.05 -12.85
N SER A 130 -12.66 -12.94 -12.86
CA SER A 130 -13.30 -13.41 -14.07
C SER A 130 -13.96 -12.23 -14.82
N LYS A 131 -14.22 -12.42 -16.11
CA LYS A 131 -14.95 -11.42 -16.92
C LYS A 131 -16.27 -11.03 -16.26
N SER A 132 -17.05 -11.99 -15.74
CA SER A 132 -18.34 -11.72 -15.09
C SER A 132 -18.20 -10.87 -13.80
N GLN A 133 -17.09 -11.01 -13.06
CA GLN A 133 -16.82 -10.18 -11.88
C GLN A 133 -16.44 -8.77 -12.29
N GLN A 134 -15.64 -8.63 -13.34
CA GLN A 134 -15.28 -7.31 -13.88
C GLN A 134 -16.49 -6.61 -14.52
N ASP A 135 -17.36 -7.35 -15.24
CA ASP A 135 -18.59 -6.82 -15.81
C ASP A 135 -19.54 -6.30 -14.72
N ALA A 136 -19.58 -6.96 -13.55
CA ALA A 136 -20.42 -6.53 -12.42
C ALA A 136 -20.02 -5.15 -11.86
N LEU A 137 -18.80 -4.68 -12.10
CA LEU A 137 -18.31 -3.36 -11.67
C LEU A 137 -18.81 -2.23 -12.58
N LEU A 138 -19.11 -2.52 -13.85
CA LEU A 138 -19.36 -1.49 -14.87
C LEU A 138 -20.47 -0.52 -14.50
N PRO A 139 -21.67 -0.97 -14.05
CA PRO A 139 -22.75 -0.03 -13.72
C PRO A 139 -22.35 0.96 -12.62
N ALA A 140 -21.68 0.48 -11.56
CA ALA A 140 -21.30 1.33 -10.43
C ALA A 140 -20.17 2.32 -10.78
N VAL A 141 -19.28 1.96 -11.70
CA VAL A 141 -18.24 2.86 -12.23
C VAL A 141 -18.85 3.90 -13.16
N GLU A 142 -19.80 3.50 -14.02
CA GLU A 142 -20.51 4.40 -14.95
C GLU A 142 -21.38 5.43 -14.22
N ASN A 143 -22.15 4.97 -13.22
CA ASN A 143 -23.03 5.81 -12.41
C ASN A 143 -22.26 6.61 -11.35
N ARG A 144 -20.95 6.36 -11.16
CA ARG A 144 -20.14 6.95 -10.10
C ARG A 144 -20.63 6.61 -8.68
N ASP A 145 -21.24 5.47 -8.49
CA ASP A 145 -21.66 4.98 -7.17
C ASP A 145 -20.45 4.68 -6.28
N VAL A 146 -19.31 4.35 -6.93
CA VAL A 146 -18.02 4.15 -6.29
C VAL A 146 -16.89 4.85 -7.06
N THR A 147 -15.84 5.22 -6.35
CA THR A 147 -14.53 5.48 -6.94
C THR A 147 -13.78 4.14 -6.98
N PHE A 148 -13.59 3.60 -8.17
CA PHE A 148 -12.93 2.31 -8.33
C PHE A 148 -11.41 2.47 -8.43
N ILE A 149 -10.66 1.69 -7.64
CA ILE A 149 -9.21 1.58 -7.74
C ILE A 149 -8.84 0.10 -7.85
N GLY A 150 -8.48 -0.33 -9.04
CA GLY A 150 -7.95 -1.68 -9.27
C GLY A 150 -6.43 -1.71 -9.16
N ALA A 151 -5.87 -2.73 -8.52
CA ALA A 151 -4.42 -2.98 -8.52
C ALA A 151 -4.09 -4.26 -9.27
N THR A 152 -3.00 -4.24 -10.03
CA THR A 152 -2.51 -5.41 -10.76
C THR A 152 -1.00 -5.38 -10.92
N THR A 153 -0.39 -6.56 -10.96
CA THR A 153 1.01 -6.75 -11.35
C THR A 153 1.16 -7.06 -12.85
N GLU A 154 0.06 -7.41 -13.52
CA GLU A 154 0.03 -7.73 -14.94
C GLU A 154 -0.37 -6.54 -15.80
N ASN A 155 0.05 -6.54 -17.06
CA ASN A 155 -0.33 -5.47 -17.99
C ASN A 155 -1.87 -5.43 -18.15
N PRO A 156 -2.52 -4.31 -17.77
CA PRO A 156 -3.97 -4.18 -17.78
C PRO A 156 -4.62 -4.44 -19.16
N SER A 157 -3.89 -4.18 -20.24
CA SER A 157 -4.40 -4.39 -21.59
C SER A 157 -4.74 -5.84 -21.92
N PHE A 158 -4.15 -6.80 -21.18
CA PHE A 158 -4.40 -8.22 -21.39
C PHE A 158 -5.32 -8.85 -20.35
N SER A 159 -5.40 -8.25 -19.17
CA SER A 159 -6.06 -8.84 -18.01
C SER A 159 -7.35 -8.14 -17.60
N ILE A 160 -7.57 -6.92 -18.08
CA ILE A 160 -8.78 -6.15 -17.79
C ILE A 160 -9.68 -6.10 -19.02
N ILE A 161 -10.99 -6.25 -18.81
CA ILE A 161 -11.96 -6.17 -19.91
C ILE A 161 -11.95 -4.76 -20.52
N LYS A 162 -12.09 -4.70 -21.85
CA LYS A 162 -12.06 -3.44 -22.61
C LYS A 162 -13.04 -2.38 -22.09
N PRO A 163 -14.31 -2.72 -21.73
CA PRO A 163 -15.25 -1.74 -21.20
C PRO A 163 -14.80 -1.08 -19.91
N LEU A 164 -14.16 -1.84 -18.98
CA LEU A 164 -13.65 -1.29 -17.73
C LEU A 164 -12.37 -0.48 -17.97
N LEU A 165 -11.48 -0.98 -18.83
CA LEU A 165 -10.24 -0.29 -19.17
C LEU A 165 -10.50 1.06 -19.86
N SER A 166 -11.47 1.15 -20.77
CA SER A 166 -11.82 2.40 -21.46
C SER A 166 -12.39 3.48 -20.55
N ARG A 167 -12.86 3.12 -19.37
CA ARG A 167 -13.40 4.03 -18.32
C ARG A 167 -12.40 4.33 -17.23
N SER A 168 -11.22 3.74 -17.29
CA SER A 168 -10.21 3.81 -16.24
C SER A 168 -8.98 4.60 -16.70
N VAL A 169 -8.40 5.35 -15.78
CA VAL A 169 -7.07 5.91 -15.97
C VAL A 169 -6.04 4.89 -15.49
N VAL A 170 -5.16 4.46 -16.39
CA VAL A 170 -4.07 3.55 -16.01
C VAL A 170 -2.91 4.35 -15.46
N VAL A 171 -2.48 4.04 -14.26
CA VAL A 171 -1.34 4.64 -13.56
C VAL A 171 -0.27 3.58 -13.39
N LYS A 172 0.84 3.74 -14.07
CA LYS A 172 2.00 2.85 -13.95
C LYS A 172 2.84 3.27 -12.75
N LEU A 173 3.08 2.34 -11.84
CA LEU A 173 3.99 2.49 -10.72
C LEU A 173 5.28 1.72 -11.02
N GLU A 174 6.40 2.28 -10.59
CA GLU A 174 7.72 1.72 -10.85
C GLU A 174 8.36 1.22 -9.55
N SER A 175 9.30 0.29 -9.69
CA SER A 175 10.14 -0.12 -8.56
C SER A 175 10.86 1.09 -7.98
N LEU A 176 11.11 1.07 -6.68
CA LEU A 176 11.89 2.14 -6.06
C LEU A 176 13.35 2.04 -6.48
N GLU A 177 13.94 3.19 -6.77
CA GLU A 177 15.37 3.31 -7.03
C GLU A 177 16.18 3.05 -5.74
N PRO A 178 17.45 2.64 -5.86
CA PRO A 178 18.30 2.35 -4.70
C PRO A 178 18.33 3.48 -3.67
N ASP A 179 18.48 4.74 -4.09
CA ASP A 179 18.50 5.90 -3.18
C ASP A 179 17.19 6.10 -2.43
N GLN A 180 16.06 5.81 -3.09
CA GLN A 180 14.72 5.86 -2.47
C GLN A 180 14.54 4.75 -1.42
N LEU A 181 15.08 3.57 -1.66
CA LEU A 181 15.09 2.49 -0.68
C LEU A 181 16.02 2.79 0.49
N ILE A 182 17.19 3.42 0.26
CA ILE A 182 18.08 3.89 1.32
C ILE A 182 17.33 4.89 2.21
N GLU A 183 16.65 5.88 1.61
CA GLU A 183 15.83 6.85 2.35
C GLU A 183 14.76 6.15 3.20
N LEU A 184 14.06 5.17 2.63
CA LEU A 184 13.03 4.41 3.34
C LEU A 184 13.60 3.65 4.54
N VAL A 185 14.72 2.97 4.37
CA VAL A 185 15.40 2.20 5.44
C VAL A 185 15.89 3.13 6.54
N GLN A 186 16.52 4.26 6.18
CA GLN A 186 17.00 5.26 7.15
C GLN A 186 15.85 5.89 7.92
N ARG A 187 14.75 6.22 7.24
CA ARG A 187 13.52 6.69 7.89
C ARG A 187 12.99 5.65 8.87
N ALA A 188 12.93 4.38 8.48
CA ALA A 188 12.44 3.31 9.33
C ALA A 188 13.31 3.04 10.58
N LEU A 189 14.62 3.31 10.49
CA LEU A 189 15.52 3.21 11.65
C LEU A 189 15.23 4.28 12.71
N THR A 190 14.76 5.47 12.32
CA THR A 190 14.65 6.65 13.20
C THR A 190 13.24 7.07 13.55
N ASP A 191 12.24 6.81 12.68
CA ASP A 191 10.83 7.19 12.86
C ASP A 191 10.22 6.52 14.10
N ASP A 192 9.33 7.20 14.81
CA ASP A 192 8.61 6.67 15.98
C ASP A 192 7.74 5.47 15.64
N ARG A 193 7.24 5.38 14.41
CA ARG A 193 6.52 4.22 13.87
C ARG A 193 7.46 3.07 13.51
N GLY A 194 8.76 3.38 13.35
CA GLY A 194 9.80 2.45 12.96
C GLY A 194 10.52 1.82 14.15
N LEU A 195 11.84 1.89 14.12
CA LEU A 195 12.74 1.33 15.13
C LEU A 195 13.21 2.38 16.17
N ARG A 196 12.71 3.61 16.11
CA ARG A 196 12.91 4.69 17.11
C ARG A 196 14.38 5.02 17.41
N GLY A 197 15.29 4.69 16.51
CA GLY A 197 16.72 4.84 16.74
C GLY A 197 17.30 3.87 17.79
N GLU A 198 16.53 2.86 18.21
CA GLU A 198 17.00 1.83 19.16
C GLU A 198 18.04 0.90 18.54
N VAL A 199 17.98 0.73 17.21
CA VAL A 199 18.91 -0.07 16.42
C VAL A 199 19.58 0.83 15.39
N LYS A 200 20.85 0.63 15.14
CA LYS A 200 21.61 1.25 14.04
C LYS A 200 21.93 0.22 12.96
N ALA A 201 22.23 0.69 11.77
CA ALA A 201 22.76 -0.13 10.68
C ALA A 201 24.01 0.55 10.10
N THR A 202 24.98 -0.23 9.65
CA THR A 202 26.11 0.33 8.88
C THR A 202 25.66 0.64 7.46
N ASP A 203 26.37 1.53 6.76
CA ASP A 203 26.02 1.90 5.39
C ASP A 203 26.11 0.68 4.44
N GLU A 204 27.05 -0.23 4.69
CA GLU A 204 27.19 -1.48 3.95
C GLU A 204 25.98 -2.40 4.19
N ALA A 205 25.48 -2.48 5.42
CA ALA A 205 24.29 -3.26 5.74
C ALA A 205 23.03 -2.67 5.07
N ILE A 206 22.91 -1.34 5.03
CA ILE A 206 21.82 -0.67 4.32
C ILE A 206 21.91 -0.98 2.81
N ALA A 207 23.09 -0.89 2.22
CA ALA A 207 23.31 -1.23 0.81
C ALA A 207 22.95 -2.69 0.50
N ASP A 208 23.26 -3.63 1.40
CA ASP A 208 22.91 -5.04 1.25
C ASP A 208 21.38 -5.25 1.35
N ILE A 209 20.69 -4.59 2.29
CA ILE A 209 19.22 -4.62 2.40
C ILE A 209 18.60 -4.13 1.09
N VAL A 210 19.06 -3.01 0.56
CA VAL A 210 18.56 -2.40 -0.68
C VAL A 210 18.76 -3.33 -1.87
N ARG A 211 19.95 -3.92 -2.00
CA ARG A 211 20.27 -4.89 -3.05
C ARG A 211 19.37 -6.12 -2.98
N MET A 212 19.17 -6.68 -1.78
CA MET A 212 18.29 -7.84 -1.58
C MET A 212 16.80 -7.51 -1.83
N ALA A 213 16.39 -6.28 -1.56
CA ALA A 213 15.01 -5.83 -1.78
C ALA A 213 14.66 -5.72 -3.26
N GLY A 214 15.62 -5.29 -4.13
CA GLY A 214 15.40 -5.24 -5.57
C GLY A 214 14.28 -4.30 -6.00
N GLY A 215 14.14 -3.13 -5.36
CA GLY A 215 13.11 -2.13 -5.68
C GLY A 215 11.77 -2.31 -4.93
N ASP A 216 11.66 -3.35 -4.08
CA ASP A 216 10.44 -3.64 -3.28
C ASP A 216 10.56 -3.02 -1.88
N ALA A 217 9.72 -1.99 -1.62
CA ALA A 217 9.69 -1.29 -0.33
C ALA A 217 9.27 -2.21 0.83
N ARG A 218 8.30 -3.10 0.62
CA ARG A 218 7.83 -4.03 1.66
C ARG A 218 8.93 -4.99 2.03
N LYS A 219 9.62 -5.54 1.03
CA LYS A 219 10.72 -6.49 1.23
C LYS A 219 11.89 -5.84 1.98
N SER A 220 12.25 -4.57 1.65
CA SER A 220 13.33 -3.87 2.36
C SER A 220 13.02 -3.72 3.85
N LEU A 221 11.80 -3.33 4.20
CA LEU A 221 11.36 -3.19 5.60
C LEU A 221 11.26 -4.53 6.31
N THR A 222 10.84 -5.60 5.63
CA THR A 222 10.81 -6.95 6.20
C THR A 222 12.22 -7.47 6.52
N ILE A 223 13.18 -7.22 5.62
CA ILE A 223 14.59 -7.57 5.85
C ILE A 223 15.14 -6.78 7.03
N LEU A 224 14.90 -5.47 7.08
CA LEU A 224 15.33 -4.60 8.18
C LEU A 224 14.77 -5.07 9.52
N GLU A 225 13.47 -5.39 9.59
CA GLU A 225 12.79 -5.86 10.80
C GLU A 225 13.40 -7.17 11.30
N ALA A 226 13.63 -8.12 10.41
CA ALA A 226 14.24 -9.40 10.76
C ALA A 226 15.69 -9.25 11.25
N ALA A 227 16.46 -8.34 10.64
CA ALA A 227 17.82 -8.03 11.07
C ALA A 227 17.84 -7.33 12.44
N ALA A 228 16.92 -6.37 12.66
CA ALA A 228 16.76 -5.70 13.96
C ALA A 228 16.39 -6.69 15.06
N GLY A 229 15.46 -7.62 14.80
CA GLY A 229 15.12 -8.68 15.74
C GLY A 229 16.28 -9.60 16.09
N ALA A 230 17.18 -9.86 15.15
CA ALA A 230 18.38 -10.67 15.38
C ALA A 230 19.35 -10.00 16.36
N VAL A 231 19.67 -8.71 16.13
CA VAL A 231 20.62 -7.99 16.98
C VAL A 231 20.07 -7.70 18.38
N THR A 232 18.78 -7.43 18.49
CA THR A 232 18.14 -7.18 19.79
C THR A 232 17.98 -8.47 20.62
N GLY A 233 17.72 -9.61 19.98
CA GLY A 233 17.63 -10.91 20.64
C GLY A 233 18.96 -11.39 21.22
N ASP A 234 20.06 -11.20 20.48
CA ASP A 234 21.39 -11.64 20.90
C ASP A 234 22.03 -10.71 21.96
N GLU A 235 21.77 -9.38 21.88
CA GLU A 235 22.36 -8.40 22.80
C GLU A 235 21.55 -8.16 24.07
N ALA A 236 20.24 -8.44 24.06
CA ALA A 236 19.42 -8.42 25.30
C ALA A 236 19.96 -9.39 26.38
N ARG A 237 20.82 -10.37 25.98
CA ARG A 237 21.54 -11.26 26.89
C ARG A 237 22.82 -10.65 27.49
N LYS A 238 23.35 -9.54 26.93
CA LYS A 238 24.55 -8.84 27.42
C LYS A 238 24.13 -7.55 28.12
N LYS A 239 23.88 -7.61 29.43
CA LYS A 239 23.61 -6.41 30.25
C LYS A 239 24.75 -5.40 30.09
N GLY A 240 24.47 -4.22 29.53
CA GLY A 240 25.39 -3.10 29.46
C GLY A 240 25.82 -2.65 28.05
N ALA A 241 25.24 -3.17 26.98
CA ALA A 241 25.67 -2.91 25.63
C ALA A 241 25.20 -1.57 25.04
N ARG A 242 26.06 -0.95 24.20
CA ARG A 242 25.75 0.11 23.25
C ARG A 242 24.56 -0.31 22.38
N ARG A 243 23.88 0.69 21.73
CA ARG A 243 22.79 0.42 20.78
C ARG A 243 23.18 -0.68 19.78
N PRO A 244 22.34 -1.70 19.59
CA PRO A 244 22.66 -2.80 18.66
C PRO A 244 22.85 -2.27 17.24
N ILE A 245 23.80 -2.88 16.50
CA ILE A 245 24.16 -2.44 15.15
C ILE A 245 23.97 -3.61 14.18
N ILE A 246 23.22 -3.40 13.13
CA ILE A 246 23.08 -4.33 12.01
C ILE A 246 24.31 -4.18 11.12
N THR A 247 24.99 -5.29 10.86
CA THR A 247 26.15 -5.38 9.97
C THR A 247 25.89 -6.38 8.84
N PRO A 248 26.67 -6.36 7.75
CA PRO A 248 26.53 -7.33 6.66
C PRO A 248 26.59 -8.80 7.11
N GLU A 249 27.41 -9.13 8.12
CA GLU A 249 27.54 -10.50 8.63
C GLU A 249 26.25 -11.00 9.26
N ILE A 250 25.48 -10.11 9.90
CA ILE A 250 24.19 -10.45 10.50
C ILE A 250 23.17 -10.77 9.40
N LEU A 251 23.16 -9.99 8.33
CA LEU A 251 22.32 -10.24 7.16
C LEU A 251 22.71 -11.57 6.50
N ALA A 252 24.00 -11.82 6.30
CA ALA A 252 24.51 -13.02 5.66
C ALA A 252 24.10 -14.30 6.42
N ARG A 253 24.22 -14.31 7.75
CA ARG A 253 23.84 -15.48 8.59
C ARG A 253 22.38 -15.88 8.49
N ARG A 254 21.47 -14.93 8.24
CA ARG A 254 20.03 -15.20 8.21
C ARG A 254 19.47 -15.52 6.83
N TRP A 255 20.08 -14.98 5.77
CA TRP A 255 19.53 -15.09 4.41
C TRP A 255 20.28 -16.08 3.52
N LEU A 256 21.56 -16.35 3.79
CA LEU A 256 22.34 -17.35 3.04
C LEU A 256 22.10 -18.79 3.53
N THR A 257 21.62 -18.99 4.76
CA THR A 257 21.25 -20.33 5.29
C THR A 257 19.87 -20.82 4.88
N SER A 258 19.05 -20.01 4.23
CA SER A 258 17.71 -20.42 3.75
C SER A 258 17.69 -20.86 2.28
N CYS A 259 18.85 -20.94 1.62
CA CYS A 259 19.01 -21.44 0.24
C CYS A 259 19.81 -22.75 0.15
N SER A 260 19.88 -23.52 1.23
CA SER A 260 20.47 -24.88 1.23
C SER A 260 19.39 -25.94 1.40
#